data_3c28b202801c3e6576eefa03145ae955
#
_entry.id   3c28b202801c3e6576eefa03145ae955
#
_cell.length_a   1.000
_cell.length_b   1.000
_cell.length_c   1.000
_cell.angle_alpha   90.00
_cell.angle_beta   90.00
_cell.angle_gamma   90.00
#
_symmetry.space_group_name_H-M   'P 1'
#
loop_
_entity.id
_entity.type
_entity.pdbx_description
1 polymer ?
#
loop_
_entity_poly.entity_id
_entity_poly.type
_entity_poly.pdbx_seq_one_letter_code
_entity_poly.pdbx_strand_id
1 'polypeptide(L)'
;MHNSLMDKAKIKKKEKLVSLLAEIAGSFVRFEVDPNAMVTVTRTELSEDSKTAKFLVSIFPKNKEREILASLNKKNSVFKNYLKTKTRMKFLPSAFFDLDRSWEVELKIGKIKI
;
A
#
# COMPACT_ATOMS: atom_id res chain seq x y z
N MET A 1 -33.78 0.34 -10.01
CA MET A 1 -33.34 1.71 -9.77
C MET A 1 -32.18 1.73 -8.78
N HIS A 2 -31.20 2.51 -9.08
CA HIS A 2 -29.95 2.52 -8.32
C HIS A 2 -30.13 3.16 -6.94
N ASN A 3 -29.68 2.49 -5.88
CA ASN A 3 -29.76 3.03 -4.54
C ASN A 3 -28.46 3.76 -4.18
N SER A 4 -28.43 5.08 -4.38
CA SER A 4 -27.25 5.91 -4.15
C SER A 4 -26.76 5.90 -2.70
N LEU A 5 -27.65 5.69 -1.72
CA LEU A 5 -27.25 5.63 -0.30
C LEU A 5 -26.45 4.37 0.01
N MET A 6 -26.86 3.22 -0.55
CA MET A 6 -26.12 1.97 -0.37
C MET A 6 -24.76 2.03 -1.05
N ASP A 7 -24.67 2.65 -2.22
CA ASP A 7 -23.41 2.81 -2.93
C ASP A 7 -22.45 3.70 -2.15
N LYS A 8 -22.93 4.80 -1.61
CA LYS A 8 -22.12 5.69 -0.76
C LYS A 8 -21.62 4.98 0.48
N ALA A 9 -22.45 4.16 1.12
CA ALA A 9 -22.05 3.38 2.29
C ALA A 9 -20.96 2.37 1.96
N LYS A 10 -21.06 1.69 0.82
CA LYS A 10 -20.05 0.74 0.37
C LYS A 10 -18.72 1.44 0.06
N ILE A 11 -18.77 2.59 -0.60
CA ILE A 11 -17.57 3.39 -0.90
C ILE A 11 -16.89 3.82 0.39
N LYS A 12 -17.64 4.32 1.36
CA LYS A 12 -17.09 4.74 2.66
C LYS A 12 -16.45 3.60 3.41
N LYS A 13 -17.05 2.41 3.40
CA LYS A 13 -16.47 1.22 4.03
C LYS A 13 -15.16 0.82 3.38
N LYS A 14 -15.10 0.86 2.05
CA LYS A 14 -13.90 0.54 1.30
C LYS A 14 -12.79 1.56 1.58
N GLU A 15 -13.12 2.84 1.61
CA GLU A 15 -12.17 3.91 1.94
C GLU A 15 -11.59 3.75 3.34
N LYS A 16 -12.42 3.42 4.32
CA LYS A 16 -11.98 3.14 5.69
C LYS A 16 -11.04 1.94 5.74
N LEU A 17 -11.36 0.90 4.99
CA LEU A 17 -10.52 -0.29 4.92
C LEU A 17 -9.16 0.03 4.29
N VAL A 18 -9.16 0.77 3.19
CA VAL A 18 -7.92 1.20 2.53
C VAL A 18 -7.07 2.02 3.50
N SER A 19 -7.67 2.96 4.22
CA SER A 19 -6.96 3.78 5.19
C SER A 19 -6.36 2.96 6.33
N LEU A 20 -7.11 1.99 6.83
CA LEU A 20 -6.64 1.09 7.88
C LEU A 20 -5.47 0.23 7.39
N LEU A 21 -5.60 -0.34 6.21
CA LEU A 21 -4.53 -1.14 5.61
C LEU A 21 -3.27 -0.31 5.39
N ALA A 22 -3.42 0.92 4.91
CA ALA A 22 -2.30 1.84 4.69
C ALA A 22 -1.57 2.14 6.00
N GLU A 23 -2.30 2.38 7.07
CA GLU A 23 -1.73 2.64 8.39
C GLU A 23 -0.96 1.44 8.93
N ILE A 24 -1.54 0.26 8.80
CA ILE A 24 -0.91 -0.98 9.27
C ILE A 24 0.35 -1.26 8.44
N ALA A 25 0.28 -1.11 7.13
CA ALA A 25 1.45 -1.30 6.26
C ALA A 25 2.54 -0.30 6.57
N GLY A 26 2.19 0.95 6.85
CA GLY A 26 3.15 1.98 7.26
C GLY A 26 3.90 1.61 8.52
N SER A 27 3.22 1.06 9.52
CA SER A 27 3.85 0.56 10.75
C SER A 27 4.75 -0.64 10.47
N PHE A 28 4.28 -1.56 9.63
CA PHE A 28 5.03 -2.77 9.29
C PHE A 28 6.37 -2.44 8.64
N VAL A 29 6.36 -1.55 7.63
CA VAL A 29 7.59 -1.23 6.91
C VAL A 29 8.62 -0.52 7.80
N ARG A 30 8.18 0.21 8.82
CA ARG A 30 9.09 0.85 9.78
C ARG A 30 9.89 -0.16 10.60
N PHE A 31 9.27 -1.28 10.95
CA PHE A 31 9.92 -2.29 11.77
C PHE A 31 10.74 -3.29 10.96
N GLU A 32 10.38 -3.53 9.71
CA GLU A 32 10.94 -4.61 8.91
C GLU A 32 12.02 -4.15 7.93
N VAL A 33 12.32 -2.86 7.90
CA VAL A 33 13.22 -2.28 6.90
C VAL A 33 14.57 -1.91 7.54
N ASP A 34 15.61 -1.97 6.71
CA ASP A 34 16.95 -1.52 7.01
C ASP A 34 16.92 -0.13 7.68
N PRO A 35 17.52 0.03 8.89
CA PRO A 35 17.53 1.32 9.58
C PRO A 35 18.24 2.43 8.78
N ASN A 36 19.05 2.07 7.78
CA ASN A 36 19.74 3.04 6.93
C ASN A 36 18.91 3.46 5.72
N ALA A 37 17.67 3.01 5.66
CA ALA A 37 16.76 3.36 4.56
C ALA A 37 15.49 3.97 5.13
N MET A 38 14.84 4.80 4.31
CA MET A 38 13.54 5.36 4.63
C MET A 38 12.52 4.79 3.65
N VAL A 39 11.50 4.15 4.18
CA VAL A 39 10.41 3.58 3.37
C VAL A 39 9.09 4.17 3.84
N THR A 40 8.34 4.69 2.90
CA THR A 40 7.04 5.31 3.17
C THR A 40 5.98 4.66 2.27
N VAL A 41 4.87 4.23 2.86
CA VAL A 41 3.70 3.80 2.09
C VAL A 41 3.00 5.05 1.61
N THR A 42 3.01 5.28 0.31
CA THR A 42 2.47 6.50 -0.30
C THR A 42 1.05 6.33 -0.79
N ARG A 43 0.68 5.11 -1.16
CA ARG A 43 -0.65 4.82 -1.70
C ARG A 43 -1.00 3.37 -1.47
N THR A 44 -2.27 3.11 -1.20
CA THR A 44 -2.79 1.75 -1.06
C THR A 44 -3.98 1.58 -2.01
N GLU A 45 -3.92 0.52 -2.82
CA GLU A 45 -4.97 0.19 -3.76
C GLU A 45 -5.56 -1.17 -3.39
N LEU A 46 -6.88 -1.22 -3.26
CA LEU A 46 -7.60 -2.44 -2.96
C LEU A 46 -8.41 -2.83 -4.19
N SER A 47 -8.31 -4.10 -4.61
CA SER A 47 -9.08 -4.60 -5.74
C SER A 47 -10.59 -4.51 -5.46
N GLU A 48 -11.41 -4.53 -6.52
CA GLU A 48 -12.87 -4.43 -6.37
C GLU A 48 -13.44 -5.50 -5.45
N ASP A 49 -12.92 -6.72 -5.56
CA ASP A 49 -13.36 -7.84 -4.74
C ASP A 49 -12.71 -7.88 -3.35
N SER A 50 -11.85 -6.91 -3.05
CA SER A 50 -11.11 -6.80 -1.78
C SER A 50 -10.18 -7.99 -1.49
N LYS A 51 -9.82 -8.75 -2.51
CA LYS A 51 -8.95 -9.92 -2.36
C LYS A 51 -7.47 -9.60 -2.49
N THR A 52 -7.13 -8.46 -3.10
CA THR A 52 -5.75 -8.06 -3.31
C THR A 52 -5.54 -6.61 -2.86
N ALA A 53 -4.50 -6.39 -2.07
CA ALA A 53 -4.08 -5.06 -1.66
C ALA A 53 -2.68 -4.79 -2.20
N LYS A 54 -2.52 -3.68 -2.91
CA LYS A 54 -1.25 -3.22 -3.44
C LYS A 54 -0.81 -1.99 -2.65
N PHE A 55 0.38 -2.07 -2.07
CA PHE A 55 0.96 -0.97 -1.30
C PHE A 55 2.09 -0.36 -2.11
N LEU A 56 1.90 0.88 -2.53
CA LEU A 56 2.94 1.63 -3.24
C LEU A 56 3.82 2.30 -2.21
N VAL A 57 5.12 2.18 -2.40
CA VAL A 57 6.12 2.68 -1.46
C VAL A 57 7.14 3.57 -2.15
N SER A 58 7.61 4.55 -1.39
CA SER A 58 8.76 5.38 -1.73
C SER A 58 9.92 4.89 -0.87
N ILE A 59 11.08 4.66 -1.49
CA ILE A 59 12.28 4.13 -0.82
C ILE A 59 13.45 5.07 -1.04
N PHE A 60 14.11 5.46 0.03
CA PHE A 60 15.29 6.28 0.00
C PHE A 60 16.41 5.62 0.84
N PRO A 61 17.66 5.57 0.39
CA PRO A 61 18.17 6.08 -0.90
C PRO A 61 17.75 5.20 -2.09
N LYS A 62 17.75 5.79 -3.26
CA LYS A 62 17.27 5.16 -4.49
C LYS A 62 18.00 3.84 -4.84
N ASN A 63 19.28 3.76 -4.55
CA ASN A 63 20.07 2.55 -4.82
C ASN A 63 19.63 1.33 -3.99
N LYS A 64 18.79 1.51 -2.99
CA LYS A 64 18.26 0.42 -2.15
C LYS A 64 16.85 -0.02 -2.55
N GLU A 65 16.25 0.62 -3.56
CA GLU A 65 14.86 0.32 -3.95
C GLU A 65 14.64 -1.15 -4.28
N ARG A 66 15.47 -1.72 -5.13
CA ARG A 66 15.31 -3.11 -5.58
C ARG A 66 15.46 -4.10 -4.43
N GLU A 67 16.48 -3.92 -3.62
CA GLU A 67 16.77 -4.79 -2.48
C GLU A 67 15.63 -4.76 -1.46
N ILE A 68 15.21 -3.57 -1.08
CA ILE A 68 14.17 -3.39 -0.06
C ILE A 68 12.81 -3.87 -0.57
N LEU A 69 12.47 -3.56 -1.82
CA LEU A 69 11.22 -4.02 -2.39
C LEU A 69 11.15 -5.55 -2.43
N ALA A 70 12.24 -6.20 -2.85
CA ALA A 70 12.32 -7.66 -2.86
C ALA A 70 12.18 -8.23 -1.45
N SER A 71 12.82 -7.60 -0.47
CA SER A 71 12.73 -8.01 0.94
C SER A 71 11.29 -7.90 1.46
N LEU A 72 10.60 -6.81 1.17
CA LEU A 72 9.21 -6.63 1.59
C LEU A 72 8.31 -7.70 0.99
N ASN A 73 8.48 -8.01 -0.30
CA ASN A 73 7.65 -9.02 -0.95
C ASN A 73 7.96 -10.44 -0.49
N LYS A 74 9.17 -10.71 -0.04
CA LYS A 74 9.50 -12.00 0.59
C LYS A 74 8.81 -12.18 1.94
N LYS A 75 8.46 -11.08 2.59
CA LYS A 75 7.83 -11.09 3.91
C LYS A 75 6.30 -11.03 3.86
N ASN A 76 5.71 -11.41 2.74
CA ASN A 76 4.25 -11.37 2.59
C ASN A 76 3.52 -12.20 3.65
N SER A 77 4.05 -13.37 4.01
CA SER A 77 3.47 -14.20 5.07
C SER A 77 3.56 -13.54 6.43
N VAL A 78 4.70 -12.90 6.71
CA VAL A 78 4.91 -12.16 7.95
C VAL A 78 3.92 -10.99 8.02
N PHE A 79 3.77 -10.28 6.92
CA PHE A 79 2.83 -9.17 6.86
C PHE A 79 1.39 -9.63 7.05
N LYS A 80 1.00 -10.75 6.45
CA LYS A 80 -0.32 -11.32 6.63
C LYS A 80 -0.61 -11.66 8.09
N ASN A 81 0.37 -12.25 8.78
CA ASN A 81 0.25 -12.51 10.20
C ASN A 81 0.15 -11.22 11.02
N TYR A 82 0.90 -10.21 10.64
CA TYR A 82 0.83 -8.89 11.26
C TYR A 82 -0.57 -8.28 11.10
N LEU A 83 -1.15 -8.37 9.90
CA LEU A 83 -2.52 -7.92 9.65
C LEU A 83 -3.53 -8.64 10.57
N LYS A 84 -3.37 -9.95 10.75
CA LYS A 84 -4.24 -10.72 11.64
C LYS A 84 -4.25 -10.19 13.06
N THR A 85 -3.12 -9.71 13.55
CA THR A 85 -3.01 -9.18 14.91
C THR A 85 -3.59 -7.77 15.03
N LYS A 86 -3.67 -7.03 13.92
CA LYS A 86 -4.08 -5.62 13.92
C LYS A 86 -5.51 -5.40 13.46
N THR A 87 -6.14 -6.40 12.85
CA THR A 87 -7.51 -6.28 12.35
C THR A 87 -8.35 -7.46 12.78
N ARG A 88 -9.68 -7.30 12.68
CA ARG A 88 -10.64 -8.37 12.91
C ARG A 88 -11.25 -8.85 11.59
N MET A 89 -10.56 -8.62 10.49
CA MET A 89 -11.05 -9.04 9.18
C MET A 89 -11.15 -10.55 9.11
N LYS A 90 -12.30 -11.04 8.65
CA LYS A 90 -12.52 -12.46 8.45
C LYS A 90 -11.67 -13.01 7.31
N PHE A 91 -11.58 -12.24 6.23
CA PHE A 91 -10.77 -12.59 5.06
C PHE A 91 -9.75 -11.47 4.83
N LEU A 92 -8.48 -11.84 4.86
CA LEU A 92 -7.39 -10.89 4.64
C LEU A 92 -7.04 -10.85 3.16
N PRO A 93 -6.82 -9.66 2.58
CA PRO A 93 -6.36 -9.58 1.20
C PRO A 93 -4.94 -10.11 1.08
N SER A 94 -4.61 -10.61 -0.11
CA SER A 94 -3.22 -10.87 -0.46
C SER A 94 -2.54 -9.53 -0.69
N ALA A 95 -1.39 -9.32 -0.05
CA ALA A 95 -0.70 -8.05 -0.10
C ALA A 95 0.57 -8.17 -0.92
N PHE A 96 0.88 -7.12 -1.67
CA PHE A 96 2.19 -6.98 -2.29
C PHE A 96 2.60 -5.51 -2.34
N PHE A 97 3.89 -5.30 -2.42
CA PHE A 97 4.50 -3.97 -2.41
C PHE A 97 5.09 -3.66 -3.78
N ASP A 98 4.95 -2.42 -4.21
CA ASP A 98 5.55 -1.95 -5.45
C ASP A 98 6.01 -0.50 -5.25
N LEU A 99 6.86 -0.02 -6.13
CA LEU A 99 7.36 1.34 -6.05
C LEU A 99 6.31 2.33 -6.56
N ASP A 100 6.19 3.46 -5.85
CA ASP A 100 5.39 4.57 -6.33
C ASP A 100 6.24 5.39 -7.30
N ARG A 101 5.86 5.37 -8.57
CA ARG A 101 6.55 6.09 -9.64
C ARG A 101 5.76 7.30 -10.14
N SER A 102 4.74 7.72 -9.41
CA SER A 102 3.89 8.84 -9.82
C SER A 102 4.69 10.14 -9.99
N TRP A 103 5.71 10.36 -9.15
CA TRP A 103 6.58 11.52 -9.24
C TRP A 103 7.35 11.57 -10.56
N GLU A 104 7.70 10.42 -11.13
CA GLU A 104 8.40 10.37 -12.42
C GLU A 104 7.51 10.88 -13.56
N VAL A 105 6.24 10.53 -13.52
CA VAL A 105 5.25 11.00 -14.49
C VAL A 105 5.08 12.50 -14.38
N GLU A 106 4.96 13.02 -13.16
CA GLU A 106 4.82 14.45 -12.89
C GLU A 106 6.03 15.24 -13.40
N LEU A 107 7.23 14.74 -13.20
CA LEU A 107 8.45 15.37 -13.71
C LEU A 107 8.48 15.41 -15.24
N LYS A 108 8.09 14.33 -15.89
CA LYS A 108 8.03 14.27 -17.35
C LYS A 108 7.01 15.27 -17.91
N ILE A 109 5.85 15.36 -17.27
CA ILE A 109 4.81 16.31 -17.67
C ILE A 109 5.30 17.73 -17.46
N GLY A 110 5.96 18.02 -16.35
CA GLY A 110 6.56 19.31 -16.07
C GLY A 110 7.58 19.73 -17.11
N LYS A 111 8.43 18.81 -17.55
CA LYS A 111 9.42 19.07 -18.61
C LYS A 111 8.76 19.38 -19.94
N ILE A 112 7.65 18.70 -20.26
CA ILE A 112 6.93 18.92 -21.51
C ILE A 112 6.26 20.28 -21.53
N LYS A 113 5.81 20.78 -20.38
CA LYS A 113 5.14 22.08 -20.27
C LYS A 113 6.09 23.27 -20.37
N ILE A 114 7.36 23.07 -20.17
CA ILE A 114 8.37 24.10 -20.26
C ILE A 114 8.90 24.19 -21.67
#